data_1eb7caa535bb1288e299dfb06012dc4d
#
_entry.id   1eb7caa535bb1288e299dfb06012dc4d
#
_cell.length_a   1.000
_cell.length_b   1.000
_cell.length_c   1.000
_cell.angle_alpha   90.00
_cell.angle_beta   90.00
_cell.angle_gamma   90.00
#
_symmetry.space_group_name_H-M   'P 1'
#
loop_
_entity.id
_entity.type
_entity.pdbx_description
1 polymer ?
#
loop_
_entity_poly.entity_id
_entity_poly.type
_entity_poly.pdbx_seq_one_letter_code
_entity_poly.pdbx_strand_id
1 'polypeptide(L)'
;MFGKKLNWESFFLEVLGSLLVAVSIYNFAAAAEFPMTGFSGIALILYRLFRIPLGLSNVLLNIPVVILCFRMLGKGFFLRSVRCMVISSLLMDYVAPLLPVFTGNRMLAAICTGVLGGVGYALIYMQNSSTGGADFLIMALKAKKPYLPLGNITFLFAVSVIGVTWLIFGDTEGVIYGLIINYLAGAVINKTMYGRNAGKMTMIITKDGKNISDGIEDCCHRGSTIIPVMGGYRQEKKYAVLCVCNNKQMFEITQQVKRLDPESFMIIWESNEVHGDGFKALTIGEK
;
A
#
# COMPACT_ATOMS: atom_id res chain seq x y z
N MET A 1 9.08 14.37 -11.89
CA MET A 1 7.63 14.16 -12.20
C MET A 1 6.73 14.91 -11.21
N PHE A 2 6.91 16.25 -11.06
CA PHE A 2 6.29 17.02 -9.97
C PHE A 2 5.54 18.27 -10.45
N GLY A 3 4.90 18.15 -11.62
CA GLY A 3 4.14 19.25 -12.22
C GLY A 3 2.72 18.90 -12.65
N LYS A 4 2.04 17.95 -11.99
CA LYS A 4 0.60 17.76 -12.24
C LYS A 4 -0.17 18.85 -11.49
N LYS A 5 -0.91 19.70 -12.26
CA LYS A 5 -1.97 20.58 -11.76
C LYS A 5 -2.79 19.84 -10.72
N LEU A 6 -3.27 20.57 -9.72
CA LEU A 6 -4.16 20.06 -8.68
C LEU A 6 -5.39 19.41 -9.36
N ASN A 7 -5.38 18.11 -9.56
CA ASN A 7 -6.55 17.40 -10.06
C ASN A 7 -7.52 17.27 -8.89
N TRP A 8 -8.76 17.66 -9.09
CA TRP A 8 -9.84 17.54 -8.11
C TRP A 8 -9.97 16.10 -7.57
N GLU A 9 -9.71 15.10 -8.41
CA GLU A 9 -9.67 13.69 -8.00
C GLU A 9 -8.60 13.41 -6.95
N SER A 10 -7.36 13.93 -7.16
CA SER A 10 -6.27 13.75 -6.21
C SER A 10 -6.56 14.44 -4.87
N PHE A 11 -7.17 15.61 -4.90
CA PHE A 11 -7.57 16.33 -3.69
C PHE A 11 -8.67 15.59 -2.94
N PHE A 12 -9.68 15.09 -3.65
CA PHE A 12 -10.77 14.31 -3.05
C PHE A 12 -10.24 13.02 -2.38
N LEU A 13 -9.35 12.30 -3.05
CA LEU A 13 -8.72 11.09 -2.48
C LEU A 13 -7.88 11.39 -1.24
N GLU A 14 -7.20 12.55 -1.21
CA GLU A 14 -6.43 13.00 -0.05
C GLU A 14 -7.34 13.33 1.14
N VAL A 15 -8.46 14.03 0.90
CA VAL A 15 -9.46 14.33 1.93
C VAL A 15 -10.13 13.06 2.45
N LEU A 16 -10.54 12.15 1.55
CA LEU A 16 -11.12 10.87 1.92
C LEU A 16 -10.14 10.01 2.73
N GLY A 17 -8.89 9.94 2.28
CA GLY A 17 -7.83 9.24 3.00
C GLY A 17 -7.60 9.83 4.40
N SER A 18 -7.55 11.17 4.50
CA SER A 18 -7.41 11.87 5.78
C SER A 18 -8.60 11.63 6.72
N LEU A 19 -9.81 11.56 6.18
CA LEU A 19 -11.00 11.24 6.97
C LEU A 19 -10.95 9.82 7.53
N LEU A 20 -10.59 8.83 6.71
CA LEU A 20 -10.44 7.44 7.15
C LEU A 20 -9.37 7.30 8.23
N VAL A 21 -8.23 7.99 8.09
CA VAL A 21 -7.17 8.02 9.10
C VAL A 21 -7.70 8.67 10.39
N ALA A 22 -8.38 9.82 10.31
CA ALA A 22 -8.92 10.51 11.47
C ALA A 22 -9.91 9.63 12.25
N VAL A 23 -10.84 8.98 11.53
CA VAL A 23 -11.82 8.05 12.12
C VAL A 23 -11.13 6.84 12.75
N SER A 24 -10.15 6.24 12.06
CA SER A 24 -9.43 5.07 12.59
C SER A 24 -8.70 5.39 13.89
N ILE A 25 -8.10 6.57 13.97
CA ILE A 25 -7.33 7.00 15.16
C ILE A 25 -8.28 7.43 16.28
N TYR A 26 -9.22 8.35 16.01
CA TYR A 26 -10.05 8.94 17.05
C TYR A 26 -11.14 7.98 17.55
N ASN A 27 -11.93 7.40 16.62
CA ASN A 27 -13.10 6.63 17.00
C ASN A 27 -12.80 5.18 17.40
N PHE A 28 -11.65 4.63 16.99
CA PHE A 28 -11.27 3.25 17.31
C PHE A 28 -10.00 3.17 18.16
N ALA A 29 -8.86 3.72 17.70
CA ALA A 29 -7.59 3.53 18.38
C ALA A 29 -7.53 4.25 19.72
N ALA A 30 -7.90 5.52 19.77
CA ALA A 30 -7.88 6.32 21.00
C ALA A 30 -8.93 5.82 21.99
N ALA A 31 -10.11 5.42 21.51
CA ALA A 31 -11.19 4.87 22.33
C ALA A 31 -10.81 3.54 22.99
N ALA A 32 -9.99 2.71 22.35
CA ALA A 32 -9.51 1.45 22.89
C ALA A 32 -8.17 1.58 23.66
N GLU A 33 -7.65 2.80 23.80
CA GLU A 33 -6.38 3.11 24.51
C GLU A 33 -5.17 2.35 23.93
N PHE A 34 -5.10 2.23 22.59
CA PHE A 34 -3.97 1.58 21.97
C PHE A 34 -2.69 2.43 22.04
N PRO A 35 -1.51 1.80 22.14
CA PRO A 35 -0.25 2.53 22.21
C PRO A 35 -0.02 3.34 20.92
N MET A 36 0.47 4.54 21.09
CA MET A 36 0.83 5.41 19.98
C MET A 36 2.07 4.87 19.27
N THR A 37 2.05 4.89 17.95
CA THR A 37 3.18 4.53 17.09
C THR A 37 3.73 5.76 16.37
N GLY A 38 4.84 5.62 15.67
CA GLY A 38 5.46 6.75 14.99
C GLY A 38 6.08 7.77 15.93
N PHE A 39 6.09 9.04 15.55
CA PHE A 39 6.67 10.11 16.37
C PHE A 39 5.89 10.40 17.63
N SER A 40 4.59 10.20 17.62
CA SER A 40 3.78 10.33 18.83
C SER A 40 4.17 9.28 19.88
N GLY A 41 4.51 8.06 19.47
CA GLY A 41 5.08 7.03 20.36
C GLY A 41 6.44 7.44 20.91
N ILE A 42 7.34 7.94 20.06
CA ILE A 42 8.64 8.45 20.50
C ILE A 42 8.50 9.66 21.45
N ALA A 43 7.58 10.58 21.14
CA ALA A 43 7.29 11.73 22.03
C ALA A 43 6.79 11.29 23.41
N LEU A 44 5.97 10.23 23.46
CA LEU A 44 5.51 9.65 24.73
C LEU A 44 6.66 9.03 25.52
N ILE A 45 7.60 8.37 24.87
CA ILE A 45 8.83 7.86 25.49
C ILE A 45 9.64 9.01 26.10
N LEU A 46 9.89 10.08 25.33
CA LEU A 46 10.62 11.26 25.78
C LEU A 46 9.92 11.95 26.96
N TYR A 47 8.60 12.03 26.93
CA TYR A 47 7.83 12.58 28.06
C TYR A 47 8.00 11.76 29.33
N ARG A 48 7.94 10.43 29.24
CA ARG A 48 8.07 9.56 30.41
C ARG A 48 9.49 9.52 30.99
N LEU A 49 10.52 9.48 30.11
CA LEU A 49 11.92 9.42 30.53
C LEU A 49 12.45 10.77 31.00
N PHE A 50 12.14 11.85 30.26
CA PHE A 50 12.78 13.16 30.45
C PHE A 50 11.80 14.26 30.84
N ARG A 51 10.49 13.95 30.96
CA ARG A 51 9.43 14.92 31.27
C ARG A 51 9.31 16.05 30.24
N ILE A 52 9.80 15.82 29.00
CA ILE A 52 9.68 16.80 27.90
C ILE A 52 8.22 16.79 27.41
N PRO A 53 7.55 17.96 27.32
CA PRO A 53 6.16 18.03 26.85
C PRO A 53 5.96 17.35 25.49
N LEU A 54 4.86 16.62 25.31
CA LEU A 54 4.56 15.84 24.11
C LEU A 54 4.57 16.70 22.84
N GLY A 55 3.98 17.89 22.91
CA GLY A 55 3.95 18.83 21.77
C GLY A 55 5.34 19.30 21.38
N LEU A 56 6.19 19.66 22.35
CA LEU A 56 7.57 20.08 22.11
C LEU A 56 8.39 18.94 21.51
N SER A 57 8.27 17.73 22.06
CA SER A 57 8.93 16.53 21.54
C SER A 57 8.54 16.27 20.09
N ASN A 58 7.25 16.37 19.76
CA ASN A 58 6.75 16.19 18.39
C ASN A 58 7.34 17.24 17.44
N VAL A 59 7.37 18.51 17.82
CA VAL A 59 7.96 19.58 17.01
C VAL A 59 9.46 19.32 16.79
N LEU A 60 10.21 19.04 17.85
CA LEU A 60 11.65 18.79 17.78
C LEU A 60 11.98 17.59 16.88
N LEU A 61 11.22 16.50 16.99
CA LEU A 61 11.39 15.31 16.14
C LEU A 61 11.07 15.58 14.67
N ASN A 62 10.10 16.47 14.39
CA ASN A 62 9.71 16.81 13.03
C ASN A 62 10.72 17.74 12.33
N ILE A 63 11.40 18.64 13.02
CA ILE A 63 12.34 19.59 12.40
C ILE A 63 13.41 18.91 11.53
N PRO A 64 14.22 17.95 12.03
CA PRO A 64 15.26 17.30 11.22
C PRO A 64 14.66 16.51 10.06
N VAL A 65 13.49 15.93 10.26
CA VAL A 65 12.81 15.12 9.24
C VAL A 65 12.26 15.99 8.13
N VAL A 66 11.67 17.13 8.46
CA VAL A 66 11.19 18.12 7.48
C VAL A 66 12.35 18.59 6.61
N ILE A 67 13.51 18.93 7.20
CA ILE A 67 14.70 19.36 6.47
C ILE A 67 15.21 18.24 5.53
N LEU A 68 15.29 17.02 6.03
CA LEU A 68 15.71 15.85 5.25
C LEU A 68 14.76 15.58 4.08
N CYS A 69 13.45 15.59 4.34
CA CYS A 69 12.42 15.31 3.35
C CYS A 69 12.34 16.41 2.28
N PHE A 70 12.52 17.65 2.67
CA PHE A 70 12.57 18.76 1.73
C PHE A 70 13.71 18.59 0.70
N ARG A 71 14.89 18.14 1.17
CA ARG A 71 16.03 17.87 0.28
C ARG A 71 15.85 16.63 -0.59
N MET A 72 15.22 15.57 -0.07
CA MET A 72 15.08 14.28 -0.75
C MET A 72 13.85 14.19 -1.65
N LEU A 73 12.71 14.72 -1.20
CA LEU A 73 11.41 14.56 -1.86
C LEU A 73 10.93 15.80 -2.61
N GLY A 74 11.63 16.93 -2.41
CA GLY A 74 11.41 18.19 -3.13
C GLY A 74 10.21 19.00 -2.65
N LYS A 75 10.14 20.26 -3.14
CA LYS A 75 9.12 21.27 -2.75
C LYS A 75 7.68 20.81 -2.99
N GLY A 76 7.44 20.07 -4.09
CA GLY A 76 6.09 19.64 -4.46
C GLY A 76 5.50 18.59 -3.49
N PHE A 77 6.30 17.67 -3.00
CA PHE A 77 5.89 16.72 -1.96
C PHE A 77 5.62 17.45 -0.64
N PHE A 78 6.54 18.34 -0.25
CA PHE A 78 6.42 19.09 0.99
C PHE A 78 5.13 19.91 1.07
N LEU A 79 4.81 20.69 0.04
CA LEU A 79 3.58 21.51 0.01
C LEU A 79 2.31 20.67 0.08
N ARG A 80 2.27 19.53 -0.62
CA ARG A 80 1.13 18.60 -0.53
C ARG A 80 1.01 18.02 0.86
N SER A 81 2.11 17.61 1.47
CA SER A 81 2.11 17.04 2.82
C SER A 81 1.68 18.05 3.88
N VAL A 82 2.13 19.31 3.80
CA VAL A 82 1.65 20.38 4.69
C VAL A 82 0.13 20.55 4.56
N ARG A 83 -0.38 20.59 3.34
CA ARG A 83 -1.83 20.64 3.10
C ARG A 83 -2.55 19.42 3.71
N CYS A 84 -2.03 18.22 3.45
CA CYS A 84 -2.61 16.98 4.01
C CYS A 84 -2.59 16.98 5.53
N MET A 85 -1.50 17.43 6.16
CA MET A 85 -1.41 17.57 7.63
C MET A 85 -2.50 18.48 8.18
N VAL A 86 -2.70 19.65 7.57
CA VAL A 86 -3.76 20.60 8.00
C VAL A 86 -5.14 19.96 7.84
N ILE A 87 -5.43 19.33 6.70
CA ILE A 87 -6.71 18.65 6.46
C ILE A 87 -6.91 17.52 7.47
N SER A 88 -5.91 16.66 7.67
CA SER A 88 -6.01 15.53 8.60
C SER A 88 -6.23 16.01 10.04
N SER A 89 -5.53 17.06 10.47
CA SER A 89 -5.72 17.64 11.81
C SER A 89 -7.12 18.21 12.01
N LEU A 90 -7.62 18.98 11.03
CA LEU A 90 -8.97 19.53 11.10
C LEU A 90 -10.05 18.41 11.12
N LEU A 91 -9.88 17.38 10.31
CA LEU A 91 -10.80 16.24 10.29
C LEU A 91 -10.77 15.46 11.60
N MET A 92 -9.58 15.31 12.21
CA MET A 92 -9.40 14.62 13.47
C MET A 92 -10.01 15.39 14.66
N ASP A 93 -9.84 16.73 14.68
CA ASP A 93 -10.25 17.54 15.81
C ASP A 93 -11.74 17.95 15.75
N TYR A 94 -12.31 18.11 14.53
CA TYR A 94 -13.66 18.64 14.37
C TYR A 94 -14.66 17.66 13.76
N VAL A 95 -14.24 16.74 12.89
CA VAL A 95 -15.17 15.82 12.19
C VAL A 95 -15.23 14.46 12.88
N ALA A 96 -14.11 13.87 13.22
CA ALA A 96 -14.08 12.56 13.88
C ALA A 96 -14.86 12.54 15.23
N PRO A 97 -14.83 13.59 16.09
CA PRO A 97 -15.61 13.63 17.30
C PRO A 97 -17.13 13.65 17.09
N LEU A 98 -17.62 14.04 15.91
CA LEU A 98 -19.04 14.02 15.56
C LEU A 98 -19.55 12.60 15.28
N LEU A 99 -18.66 11.67 15.02
CA LEU A 99 -18.99 10.28 14.74
C LEU A 99 -19.01 9.45 16.05
N PRO A 100 -19.81 8.39 16.11
CA PRO A 100 -19.86 7.56 17.31
C PRO A 100 -18.51 6.89 17.60
N VAL A 101 -18.12 6.96 18.86
CA VAL A 101 -16.91 6.30 19.36
C VAL A 101 -17.21 4.81 19.56
N PHE A 102 -16.32 3.96 19.13
CA PHE A 102 -16.48 2.52 19.27
C PHE A 102 -16.12 2.08 20.71
N THR A 103 -17.09 1.53 21.41
CA THR A 103 -16.96 1.04 22.80
C THR A 103 -17.02 -0.48 22.93
N GLY A 104 -16.82 -1.19 21.82
CA GLY A 104 -16.91 -2.65 21.77
C GLY A 104 -15.61 -3.38 22.09
N ASN A 105 -15.49 -4.59 21.56
CA ASN A 105 -14.34 -5.46 21.78
C ASN A 105 -13.03 -4.82 21.24
N ARG A 106 -11.97 -4.79 22.07
CA ARG A 106 -10.64 -4.21 21.71
C ARG A 106 -10.03 -4.87 20.47
N MET A 107 -10.19 -6.18 20.27
CA MET A 107 -9.69 -6.85 19.06
C MET A 107 -10.37 -6.33 17.81
N LEU A 108 -11.69 -6.13 17.87
CA LEU A 108 -12.45 -5.57 16.74
C LEU A 108 -12.03 -4.12 16.46
N ALA A 109 -11.83 -3.32 17.52
CA ALA A 109 -11.27 -1.98 17.39
C ALA A 109 -9.89 -1.99 16.72
N ALA A 110 -9.01 -2.93 17.07
CA ALA A 110 -7.70 -3.07 16.47
C ALA A 110 -7.77 -3.41 14.96
N ILE A 111 -8.65 -4.34 14.59
CA ILE A 111 -8.89 -4.69 13.19
C ILE A 111 -9.42 -3.48 12.40
N CYS A 112 -10.42 -2.79 12.92
CA CYS A 112 -10.98 -1.59 12.28
C CYS A 112 -9.93 -0.49 12.15
N THR A 113 -9.13 -0.25 13.19
CA THR A 113 -8.02 0.73 13.15
C THR A 113 -7.03 0.39 12.04
N GLY A 114 -6.57 -0.86 11.98
CA GLY A 114 -5.59 -1.30 10.98
C GLY A 114 -6.13 -1.23 9.55
N VAL A 115 -7.37 -1.66 9.32
CA VAL A 115 -7.97 -1.68 7.99
C VAL A 115 -8.31 -0.27 7.51
N LEU A 116 -9.08 0.51 8.28
CA LEU A 116 -9.47 1.87 7.90
C LEU A 116 -8.26 2.80 7.78
N GLY A 117 -7.35 2.73 8.76
CA GLY A 117 -6.10 3.48 8.72
C GLY A 117 -5.24 3.09 7.52
N GLY A 118 -5.10 1.79 7.24
CA GLY A 118 -4.35 1.28 6.11
C GLY A 118 -4.88 1.77 4.75
N VAL A 119 -6.21 1.76 4.54
CA VAL A 119 -6.83 2.35 3.34
C VAL A 119 -6.57 3.85 3.28
N GLY A 120 -6.79 4.57 4.38
CA GLY A 120 -6.60 6.02 4.45
C GLY A 120 -5.15 6.43 4.13
N TYR A 121 -4.16 5.79 4.76
CA TYR A 121 -2.75 6.03 4.46
C TYR A 121 -2.39 5.69 3.02
N ALA A 122 -2.90 4.59 2.47
CA ALA A 122 -2.66 4.23 1.08
C ALA A 122 -3.15 5.30 0.11
N LEU A 123 -4.36 5.84 0.33
CA LEU A 123 -4.93 6.92 -0.50
C LEU A 123 -4.05 8.18 -0.44
N ILE A 124 -3.57 8.57 0.73
CA ILE A 124 -2.68 9.72 0.93
C ILE A 124 -1.34 9.49 0.22
N TYR A 125 -0.70 8.33 0.42
CA TYR A 125 0.59 8.02 -0.20
C TYR A 125 0.52 7.93 -1.72
N MET A 126 -0.58 7.46 -2.28
CA MET A 126 -0.82 7.44 -3.73
C MET A 126 -0.84 8.86 -4.34
N GLN A 127 -1.19 9.88 -3.54
CA GLN A 127 -1.14 11.28 -3.98
C GLN A 127 0.25 11.91 -3.81
N ASN A 128 1.28 11.14 -3.43
CA ASN A 128 2.60 11.61 -3.03
C ASN A 128 2.51 12.70 -1.95
N SER A 129 1.77 12.41 -0.91
CA SER A 129 1.50 13.25 0.25
C SER A 129 1.75 12.45 1.53
N SER A 130 1.79 13.09 2.67
CA SER A 130 2.05 12.47 3.98
C SER A 130 1.27 13.22 5.06
N THR A 131 0.88 12.51 6.12
CA THR A 131 0.29 13.11 7.31
C THR A 131 1.30 13.76 8.24
N GLY A 132 2.59 13.70 7.89
CA GLY A 132 3.67 14.23 8.71
C GLY A 132 4.33 13.20 9.61
N GLY A 133 5.21 13.66 10.49
CA GLY A 133 5.85 12.77 11.47
C GLY A 133 6.71 11.67 10.84
N ALA A 134 6.57 10.47 11.37
CA ALA A 134 7.27 9.27 10.88
C ALA A 134 7.02 8.96 9.41
N ASP A 135 5.87 9.36 8.87
CA ASP A 135 5.51 9.13 7.48
C ASP A 135 6.50 9.80 6.50
N PHE A 136 7.08 10.94 6.89
CA PHE A 136 8.14 11.56 6.09
C PHE A 136 9.37 10.65 5.96
N LEU A 137 9.78 9.99 7.04
CA LEU A 137 10.90 9.03 7.02
C LEU A 137 10.56 7.81 6.18
N ILE A 138 9.34 7.31 6.28
CA ILE A 138 8.83 6.17 5.49
C ILE A 138 8.88 6.51 4.00
N MET A 139 8.39 7.70 3.61
CA MET A 139 8.41 8.17 2.22
C MET A 139 9.83 8.46 1.72
N ALA A 140 10.71 9.02 2.56
CA ALA A 140 12.11 9.24 2.22
C ALA A 140 12.85 7.91 2.01
N LEU A 141 12.60 6.89 2.86
CA LEU A 141 13.16 5.57 2.69
C LEU A 141 12.64 4.89 1.42
N LYS A 142 11.34 5.04 1.12
CA LYS A 142 10.75 4.56 -0.14
C LYS A 142 11.40 5.22 -1.36
N ALA A 143 11.67 6.52 -1.31
CA ALA A 143 12.35 7.23 -2.39
C ALA A 143 13.80 6.72 -2.60
N LYS A 144 14.49 6.35 -1.52
CA LYS A 144 15.85 5.79 -1.57
C LYS A 144 15.88 4.32 -1.97
N LYS A 145 14.86 3.55 -1.59
CA LYS A 145 14.71 2.11 -1.89
C LYS A 145 13.35 1.83 -2.56
N PRO A 146 13.21 2.18 -3.85
CA PRO A 146 11.92 2.07 -4.54
C PRO A 146 11.35 0.66 -4.66
N TYR A 147 12.21 -0.37 -4.56
CA TYR A 147 11.81 -1.77 -4.65
C TYR A 147 11.10 -2.30 -3.41
N LEU A 148 11.22 -1.63 -2.26
CA LEU A 148 10.53 -2.07 -1.04
C LEU A 148 9.06 -1.65 -1.06
N PRO A 149 8.11 -2.57 -0.76
CA PRO A 149 6.71 -2.20 -0.58
C PRO A 149 6.53 -1.24 0.60
N LEU A 150 5.71 -0.20 0.42
CA LEU A 150 5.58 0.87 1.40
C LEU A 150 4.99 0.38 2.73
N GLY A 151 4.00 -0.53 2.68
CA GLY A 151 3.43 -1.13 3.87
C GLY A 151 4.44 -1.93 4.70
N ASN A 152 5.43 -2.56 4.05
CA ASN A 152 6.50 -3.27 4.77
C ASN A 152 7.43 -2.29 5.49
N ILE A 153 7.74 -1.15 4.87
CA ILE A 153 8.54 -0.09 5.50
C ILE A 153 7.79 0.47 6.72
N THR A 154 6.50 0.76 6.55
CA THR A 154 5.62 1.26 7.62
C THR A 154 5.56 0.26 8.79
N PHE A 155 5.35 -1.02 8.50
CA PHE A 155 5.30 -2.07 9.51
C PHE A 155 6.63 -2.21 10.27
N LEU A 156 7.76 -2.27 9.56
CA LEU A 156 9.08 -2.39 10.18
C LEU A 156 9.39 -1.20 11.10
N PHE A 157 9.04 0.02 10.66
CA PHE A 157 9.19 1.22 11.47
C PHE A 157 8.33 1.13 12.74
N ALA A 158 7.07 0.72 12.61
CA ALA A 158 6.16 0.58 13.74
C ALA A 158 6.65 -0.47 14.75
N VAL A 159 7.11 -1.65 14.27
CA VAL A 159 7.68 -2.70 15.13
C VAL A 159 8.87 -2.18 15.93
N SER A 160 9.73 -1.36 15.31
CA SER A 160 10.88 -0.78 16.01
C SER A 160 10.45 0.15 17.16
N VAL A 161 9.45 1.01 16.94
CA VAL A 161 8.92 1.91 17.95
C VAL A 161 8.19 1.14 19.07
N ILE A 162 7.35 0.17 18.71
CA ILE A 162 6.62 -0.68 19.63
C ILE A 162 7.58 -1.47 20.52
N GLY A 163 8.65 -2.04 19.94
CA GLY A 163 9.67 -2.78 20.70
C GLY A 163 10.36 -1.92 21.74
N VAL A 164 10.75 -0.70 21.39
CA VAL A 164 11.33 0.26 22.36
C VAL A 164 10.31 0.65 23.45
N THR A 165 9.06 0.88 23.05
CA THR A 165 7.97 1.21 23.98
C THR A 165 7.75 0.08 24.99
N TRP A 166 7.78 -1.18 24.52
CA TRP A 166 7.64 -2.36 25.38
C TRP A 166 8.77 -2.48 26.41
N LEU A 167 10.01 -2.28 25.98
CA LEU A 167 11.17 -2.33 26.89
C LEU A 167 11.08 -1.28 28.00
N ILE A 168 10.43 -0.14 27.75
CA ILE A 168 10.33 0.97 28.71
C ILE A 168 9.10 0.81 29.61
N PHE A 169 7.97 0.35 29.07
CA PHE A 169 6.69 0.38 29.78
C PHE A 169 6.17 -0.99 30.21
N GLY A 170 6.66 -2.09 29.62
CA GLY A 170 6.27 -3.45 29.95
C GLY A 170 4.83 -3.83 29.58
N ASP A 171 4.12 -2.97 28.81
CA ASP A 171 2.74 -3.25 28.38
C ASP A 171 2.70 -4.27 27.23
N THR A 172 2.61 -5.55 27.58
CA THR A 172 2.60 -6.64 26.62
C THR A 172 1.29 -6.69 25.82
N GLU A 173 0.16 -6.36 26.42
CA GLU A 173 -1.14 -6.37 25.73
C GLU A 173 -1.18 -5.28 24.67
N GLY A 174 -0.76 -4.06 25.01
CA GLY A 174 -0.65 -2.96 24.05
C GLY A 174 0.30 -3.26 22.88
N VAL A 175 1.42 -3.97 23.16
CA VAL A 175 2.33 -4.43 22.10
C VAL A 175 1.63 -5.36 21.12
N ILE A 176 0.87 -6.34 21.60
CA ILE A 176 0.16 -7.31 20.74
C ILE A 176 -0.84 -6.57 19.84
N TYR A 177 -1.66 -5.68 20.40
CA TYR A 177 -2.60 -4.89 19.62
C TYR A 177 -1.88 -3.97 18.61
N GLY A 178 -0.81 -3.32 19.06
CA GLY A 178 0.01 -2.48 18.19
C GLY A 178 0.59 -3.24 16.99
N LEU A 179 1.08 -4.46 17.21
CA LEU A 179 1.57 -5.33 16.13
C LEU A 179 0.45 -5.73 15.16
N ILE A 180 -0.72 -6.13 15.68
CA ILE A 180 -1.89 -6.49 14.86
C ILE A 180 -2.32 -5.31 14.00
N ILE A 181 -2.50 -4.12 14.58
CA ILE A 181 -2.90 -2.90 13.88
C ILE A 181 -1.93 -2.58 12.75
N ASN A 182 -0.63 -2.54 13.05
CA ASN A 182 0.38 -2.13 12.07
C ASN A 182 0.63 -3.20 10.99
N TYR A 183 0.50 -4.49 11.32
CA TYR A 183 0.54 -5.56 10.33
C TYR A 183 -0.63 -5.45 9.33
N LEU A 184 -1.85 -5.29 9.84
CA LEU A 184 -3.04 -5.12 9.02
C LEU A 184 -2.95 -3.85 8.18
N ALA A 185 -2.55 -2.72 8.77
CA ALA A 185 -2.35 -1.47 8.04
C ALA A 185 -1.32 -1.63 6.91
N GLY A 186 -0.17 -2.25 7.18
CA GLY A 186 0.87 -2.53 6.19
C GLY A 186 0.39 -3.42 5.05
N ALA A 187 -0.34 -4.49 5.37
CA ALA A 187 -0.93 -5.40 4.37
C ALA A 187 -1.97 -4.68 3.49
N VAL A 188 -2.84 -3.86 4.11
CA VAL A 188 -3.86 -3.08 3.39
C VAL A 188 -3.20 -1.99 2.53
N ILE A 189 -2.19 -1.28 3.04
CA ILE A 189 -1.41 -0.31 2.26
C ILE A 189 -0.84 -0.97 1.00
N ASN A 190 -0.17 -2.10 1.15
CA ASN A 190 0.42 -2.82 0.03
C ASN A 190 -0.64 -3.27 -0.98
N LYS A 191 -1.73 -3.86 -0.51
CA LYS A 191 -2.83 -4.32 -1.37
C LYS A 191 -3.51 -3.17 -2.11
N THR A 192 -3.72 -2.05 -1.45
CA THR A 192 -4.36 -0.86 -2.05
C THR A 192 -3.44 -0.17 -3.05
N MET A 193 -2.17 -0.01 -2.75
CA MET A 193 -1.20 0.69 -3.61
C MET A 193 -0.76 -0.14 -4.80
N TYR A 194 -0.53 -1.44 -4.61
CA TYR A 194 0.08 -2.31 -5.62
C TYR A 194 -0.90 -3.33 -6.21
N GLY A 195 -1.92 -3.74 -5.45
CA GLY A 195 -2.89 -4.76 -5.90
C GLY A 195 -3.75 -4.33 -7.10
N ARG A 196 -3.91 -3.03 -7.32
CA ARG A 196 -4.65 -2.48 -8.45
C ARG A 196 -3.93 -2.64 -9.80
N ASN A 197 -2.60 -2.75 -9.77
CA ASN A 197 -1.75 -2.96 -10.94
C ASN A 197 -1.21 -4.39 -11.02
N ALA A 198 -1.68 -5.27 -10.13
CA ALA A 198 -1.34 -6.68 -10.19
C ALA A 198 -2.01 -7.29 -11.42
N GLY A 199 -1.20 -7.78 -12.33
CA GLY A 199 -1.64 -8.59 -13.46
C GLY A 199 -1.57 -10.07 -13.12
N LYS A 200 -2.22 -10.88 -13.92
CA LYS A 200 -1.96 -12.33 -13.97
C LYS A 200 -1.23 -12.66 -15.26
N MET A 201 -0.16 -13.43 -15.14
CA MET A 201 0.51 -14.01 -16.27
C MET A 201 0.10 -15.47 -16.37
N THR A 202 -0.26 -15.92 -17.57
CA THR A 202 -0.49 -17.33 -17.82
C THR A 202 0.49 -17.86 -18.86
N MET A 203 0.89 -19.13 -18.66
CA MET A 203 1.59 -19.93 -19.66
C MET A 203 0.73 -21.15 -19.97
N ILE A 204 0.37 -21.29 -21.22
CA ILE A 204 -0.50 -22.36 -21.73
C ILE A 204 0.35 -23.24 -22.62
N ILE A 205 0.52 -24.50 -22.25
CA ILE A 205 1.24 -25.50 -23.04
C ILE A 205 0.23 -26.28 -23.88
N THR A 206 0.32 -26.14 -25.20
CA THR A 206 -0.63 -26.67 -26.18
C THR A 206 0.09 -27.23 -27.40
N LYS A 207 -0.62 -28.04 -28.18
CA LYS A 207 -0.15 -28.50 -29.50
C LYS A 207 -0.38 -27.45 -30.60
N ASP A 208 -1.40 -26.59 -30.43
CA ASP A 208 -1.76 -25.53 -31.39
C ASP A 208 -1.72 -24.15 -30.72
N GLY A 209 -0.51 -23.57 -30.70
CA GLY A 209 -0.27 -22.27 -30.05
C GLY A 209 -0.99 -21.13 -30.78
N LYS A 210 -1.19 -21.23 -32.10
CA LYS A 210 -1.86 -20.18 -32.87
C LYS A 210 -3.35 -20.11 -32.54
N ASN A 211 -4.04 -21.24 -32.51
CA ASN A 211 -5.46 -21.31 -32.19
C ASN A 211 -5.74 -20.77 -30.79
N ILE A 212 -4.87 -21.07 -29.82
CA ILE A 212 -4.98 -20.51 -28.46
C ILE A 212 -4.71 -19.00 -28.44
N SER A 213 -3.72 -18.52 -29.19
CA SER A 213 -3.40 -17.09 -29.29
C SER A 213 -4.56 -16.29 -29.91
N ASP A 214 -5.10 -16.76 -31.00
CA ASP A 214 -6.25 -16.15 -31.70
C ASP A 214 -7.49 -16.13 -30.77
N GLY A 215 -7.75 -17.23 -30.04
CA GLY A 215 -8.83 -17.31 -29.07
C GLY A 215 -8.67 -16.37 -27.87
N ILE A 216 -7.44 -16.06 -27.44
CA ILE A 216 -7.16 -15.07 -26.39
C ILE A 216 -7.45 -13.65 -26.93
N GLU A 217 -7.03 -13.36 -28.14
CA GLU A 217 -7.28 -12.06 -28.78
C GLU A 217 -8.79 -11.80 -28.95
N ASP A 218 -9.52 -12.79 -29.43
CA ASP A 218 -10.96 -12.71 -29.65
C ASP A 218 -11.75 -12.48 -28.38
N CYS A 219 -11.40 -13.16 -27.27
CA CYS A 219 -12.17 -13.06 -26.02
C CYS A 219 -11.80 -11.85 -25.16
N CYS A 220 -10.56 -11.36 -25.22
CA CYS A 220 -10.05 -10.40 -24.25
C CYS A 220 -9.32 -9.20 -24.88
N HIS A 221 -9.11 -9.19 -26.19
CA HIS A 221 -8.29 -8.20 -26.92
C HIS A 221 -6.90 -8.03 -26.29
N ARG A 222 -6.27 -9.18 -25.96
CA ARG A 222 -4.93 -9.22 -25.37
C ARG A 222 -3.96 -9.94 -26.31
N GLY A 223 -2.82 -9.30 -26.52
CA GLY A 223 -1.71 -9.94 -27.20
C GLY A 223 -1.14 -11.10 -26.39
N SER A 224 -0.64 -12.11 -27.08
CA SER A 224 0.07 -13.23 -26.50
C SER A 224 1.39 -13.50 -27.23
N THR A 225 2.31 -14.20 -26.56
CA THR A 225 3.59 -14.59 -27.13
C THR A 225 3.65 -16.09 -27.25
N ILE A 226 3.94 -16.60 -28.44
CA ILE A 226 4.05 -18.03 -28.72
C ILE A 226 5.52 -18.41 -28.73
N ILE A 227 5.90 -19.38 -27.89
CA ILE A 227 7.26 -19.92 -27.78
C ILE A 227 7.20 -21.40 -28.15
N PRO A 228 7.97 -21.87 -29.16
CA PRO A 228 8.09 -23.29 -29.41
C PRO A 228 8.83 -23.96 -28.25
N VAL A 229 8.25 -25.06 -27.75
CA VAL A 229 8.81 -25.85 -26.65
C VAL A 229 8.80 -27.34 -26.97
N MET A 230 9.60 -28.11 -26.27
CA MET A 230 9.66 -29.56 -26.42
C MET A 230 9.25 -30.23 -25.11
N GLY A 231 8.34 -31.17 -25.18
CA GLY A 231 7.94 -31.98 -24.03
C GLY A 231 9.12 -32.84 -23.52
N GLY A 232 9.48 -32.70 -22.24
CA GLY A 232 10.66 -33.36 -21.68
C GLY A 232 10.58 -34.91 -21.71
N TYR A 233 9.39 -35.48 -21.52
CA TYR A 233 9.20 -36.93 -21.45
C TYR A 233 9.01 -37.58 -22.83
N ARG A 234 8.09 -37.04 -23.65
CA ARG A 234 7.75 -37.65 -24.95
C ARG A 234 8.48 -37.03 -26.15
N GLN A 235 9.30 -36.00 -25.91
CA GLN A 235 10.00 -35.24 -26.95
C GLN A 235 9.06 -34.69 -28.03
N GLU A 236 7.79 -34.46 -27.70
CA GLU A 236 6.80 -33.90 -28.59
C GLU A 236 6.99 -32.39 -28.73
N LYS A 237 6.88 -31.89 -29.93
CA LYS A 237 6.86 -30.45 -30.21
C LYS A 237 5.55 -29.85 -29.73
N LYS A 238 5.61 -28.83 -28.91
CA LYS A 238 4.48 -28.07 -28.36
C LYS A 238 4.76 -26.57 -28.41
N TYR A 239 3.80 -25.78 -27.97
CA TYR A 239 3.93 -24.33 -27.84
C TYR A 239 3.57 -23.93 -26.44
N ALA A 240 4.31 -22.96 -25.91
CA ALA A 240 3.96 -22.23 -24.72
C ALA A 240 3.40 -20.86 -25.14
N VAL A 241 2.14 -20.62 -24.87
CA VAL A 241 1.48 -19.34 -25.14
C VAL A 241 1.48 -18.54 -23.82
N LEU A 242 2.21 -17.42 -23.83
CA LEU A 242 2.28 -16.50 -22.70
C LEU A 242 1.31 -15.34 -22.91
N CYS A 243 0.49 -15.05 -21.90
CA CYS A 243 -0.39 -13.90 -21.93
C CYS A 243 -0.42 -13.23 -20.55
N VAL A 244 -0.49 -11.89 -20.54
CA VAL A 244 -0.64 -11.10 -19.33
C VAL A 244 -1.95 -10.35 -19.38
N CYS A 245 -2.76 -10.46 -18.32
CA CYS A 245 -4.10 -9.92 -18.30
C CYS A 245 -4.54 -9.59 -16.84
N ASN A 246 -5.72 -8.98 -16.69
CA ASN A 246 -6.32 -8.76 -15.37
C ASN A 246 -7.10 -10.01 -14.90
N ASN A 247 -7.58 -9.97 -13.65
CA ASN A 247 -8.31 -11.10 -13.04
C ASN A 247 -9.57 -11.52 -13.81
N LYS A 248 -10.33 -10.55 -14.38
CA LYS A 248 -11.53 -10.82 -15.14
C LYS A 248 -11.20 -11.50 -16.45
N GLN A 249 -10.25 -10.93 -17.19
CA GLN A 249 -9.75 -11.50 -18.44
C GLN A 249 -9.14 -12.89 -18.25
N MET A 250 -8.45 -13.14 -17.13
CA MET A 250 -7.90 -14.46 -16.83
C MET A 250 -8.99 -15.54 -16.72
N PHE A 251 -10.14 -15.19 -16.13
CA PHE A 251 -11.27 -16.11 -16.09
C PHE A 251 -11.81 -16.43 -17.48
N GLU A 252 -11.97 -15.40 -18.32
CA GLU A 252 -12.43 -15.54 -19.71
C GLU A 252 -11.45 -16.37 -20.53
N ILE A 253 -10.14 -16.10 -20.44
CA ILE A 253 -9.07 -16.88 -21.09
C ILE A 253 -9.12 -18.34 -20.64
N THR A 254 -9.26 -18.61 -19.35
CA THR A 254 -9.32 -19.97 -18.82
C THR A 254 -10.48 -20.76 -19.40
N GLN A 255 -11.65 -20.12 -19.55
CA GLN A 255 -12.82 -20.75 -20.17
C GLN A 255 -12.61 -21.02 -21.65
N GLN A 256 -12.02 -20.05 -22.36
CA GLN A 256 -11.76 -20.17 -23.79
C GLN A 256 -10.72 -21.26 -24.10
N VAL A 257 -9.62 -21.28 -23.35
CA VAL A 257 -8.58 -22.32 -23.48
C VAL A 257 -9.15 -23.72 -23.25
N LYS A 258 -9.99 -23.89 -22.23
CA LYS A 258 -10.67 -25.18 -21.95
C LYS A 258 -11.57 -25.62 -23.11
N ARG A 259 -12.15 -24.68 -23.85
CA ARG A 259 -13.00 -25.00 -25.03
C ARG A 259 -12.18 -25.37 -26.23
N LEU A 260 -11.06 -24.67 -26.48
CA LEU A 260 -10.22 -24.86 -27.66
C LEU A 260 -9.29 -26.07 -27.55
N ASP A 261 -8.71 -26.28 -26.38
CA ASP A 261 -7.78 -27.39 -26.10
C ASP A 261 -7.99 -27.91 -24.66
N PRO A 262 -8.90 -28.86 -24.44
CA PRO A 262 -9.15 -29.46 -23.11
C PRO A 262 -7.94 -30.18 -22.51
N GLU A 263 -6.98 -30.62 -23.37
CA GLU A 263 -5.77 -31.32 -22.91
C GLU A 263 -4.61 -30.36 -22.61
N SER A 264 -4.79 -29.06 -22.83
CA SER A 264 -3.76 -28.05 -22.56
C SER A 264 -3.45 -27.96 -21.08
N PHE A 265 -2.18 -27.68 -20.78
CA PHE A 265 -1.72 -27.44 -19.42
C PHE A 265 -1.52 -25.94 -19.21
N MET A 266 -2.19 -25.37 -18.21
CA MET A 266 -2.14 -23.94 -17.91
C MET A 266 -1.53 -23.69 -16.53
N ILE A 267 -0.55 -22.80 -16.47
CA ILE A 267 0.02 -22.27 -15.24
C ILE A 267 -0.36 -20.79 -15.13
N ILE A 268 -0.81 -20.37 -13.96
CA ILE A 268 -1.17 -18.97 -13.69
C ILE A 268 -0.30 -18.46 -12.55
N TRP A 269 0.37 -17.31 -12.78
CA TRP A 269 1.14 -16.59 -11.78
C TRP A 269 0.51 -15.25 -11.48
N GLU A 270 0.63 -14.81 -10.24
CA GLU A 270 0.34 -13.42 -9.88
C GLU A 270 1.56 -12.55 -10.18
N SER A 271 1.36 -11.50 -10.94
CA SER A 271 2.38 -10.48 -11.19
C SER A 271 2.10 -9.27 -10.30
N ASN A 272 3.10 -8.86 -9.54
CA ASN A 272 2.97 -7.70 -8.66
C ASN A 272 2.82 -6.39 -9.45
N GLU A 273 3.43 -6.30 -10.62
CA GLU A 273 3.40 -5.10 -11.46
C GLU A 273 3.62 -5.49 -12.93
N VAL A 274 2.82 -4.90 -13.81
CA VAL A 274 2.94 -5.06 -15.26
C VAL A 274 3.05 -3.69 -15.90
N HIS A 275 4.05 -3.53 -16.76
CA HIS A 275 4.25 -2.32 -17.56
C HIS A 275 4.06 -2.65 -19.04
N GLY A 276 3.43 -1.76 -19.79
CA GLY A 276 3.23 -1.88 -21.22
C GLY A 276 1.82 -1.51 -21.67
N ASP A 277 1.52 -1.80 -22.92
CA ASP A 277 0.25 -1.45 -23.51
C ASP A 277 -0.94 -2.14 -22.83
N GLY A 278 -1.95 -1.35 -22.50
CA GLY A 278 -3.10 -1.81 -21.72
C GLY A 278 -2.87 -2.03 -20.22
N PHE A 279 -1.68 -1.64 -19.70
CA PHE A 279 -1.30 -1.61 -18.29
C PHE A 279 -0.68 -0.25 -17.91
N LYS A 280 0.14 -0.20 -16.88
CA LYS A 280 0.85 1.00 -16.48
C LYS A 280 1.90 1.37 -17.54
N ALA A 281 1.88 2.61 -18.03
CA ALA A 281 2.88 3.08 -18.98
C ALA A 281 4.29 2.98 -18.38
N LEU A 282 5.28 2.56 -19.18
CA LEU A 282 6.69 2.68 -18.84
C LEU A 282 7.06 4.16 -18.81
N THR A 283 7.05 4.76 -17.62
CA THR A 283 7.65 6.08 -17.40
C THR A 283 9.13 5.88 -17.13
N ILE A 284 9.96 6.11 -18.15
CA ILE A 284 11.41 6.24 -17.95
C ILE A 284 11.59 7.49 -17.09
N GLY A 285 12.08 7.32 -15.87
CA GLY A 285 12.45 8.45 -15.03
C GLY A 285 13.59 9.19 -15.71
N GLU A 286 13.32 10.41 -16.18
CA GLU A 286 14.40 11.35 -16.50
C GLU A 286 15.23 11.53 -15.23
N LYS A 287 16.52 11.30 -15.37
CA LYS A 287 17.55 11.48 -14.34
C LYS A 287 17.70 12.94 -13.95
#